data_b9bfb62fcdd7602b23edefda843c69b5
#
_entry.id   b9bfb62fcdd7602b23edefda843c69b5
#
_cell.length_a   1.000
_cell.length_b   1.000
_cell.length_c   1.000
_cell.angle_alpha   90.00
_cell.angle_beta   90.00
_cell.angle_gamma   90.00
#
_symmetry.space_group_name_H-M   'P 1'
#
loop_
_entity.id
_entity.type
_entity.pdbx_description
1 polymer ?
#
loop_
_entity_poly.entity_id
_entity_poly.type
_entity_poly.pdbx_seq_one_letter_code
_entity_poly.pdbx_strand_id
1 'polypeptide(L)'
;MRSKARPHCSWPRTTPLPGNRSSQENGQYRTGPRSVILRMFLRTLLDRYIFTELLSPFSISLGALCFVMLTRELLRLVELLVTKGVGIVAILQVFAHLMPSFLVLTLPIAGIIASITAFGRLSFDKELVAMQTAGLSLLRLARPVLLFALLVFGLTVWLAQWGQPWSSTNLKKVALNLLRDQLVLALDRGTFNEPIPKIMIYVPDGAPNQATTGIFVSDERKADDPRIIVAQQYEVIMDTSADQVALRLQHGVIHSRPNQADQYEHVSFVSYDLKLPLNQSGYSASEERPSYDAIIGQLTQSQWRDPSALRRLMEYYKDLAFPTASLIFCLLGIPVGIASKRSGRIGGFAVGVLVVIIYYMLNIACEFLVTTANLPPFAGAWIPNGLFAVTTVVWFSIVSRR
;
A
#
# COMPACT_ATOMS: atom_id res chain seq x y z
N MET A 1 20.96 23.97 -85.83
CA MET A 1 21.22 25.42 -85.67
C MET A 1 21.10 25.83 -84.20
N ARG A 2 22.19 26.51 -83.71
CA ARG A 2 22.30 27.25 -82.41
C ARG A 2 22.22 26.43 -81.11
N SER A 3 23.32 25.96 -80.57
CA SER A 3 24.32 26.51 -79.65
C SER A 3 23.76 27.62 -78.71
N LYS A 4 23.72 27.34 -77.40
CA LYS A 4 23.90 28.39 -76.38
C LYS A 4 24.63 27.79 -75.16
N ALA A 5 25.74 28.47 -74.87
CA ALA A 5 26.75 28.22 -73.87
C ALA A 5 26.29 28.38 -72.44
N ARG A 6 26.94 27.68 -71.51
CA ARG A 6 26.88 27.87 -70.05
C ARG A 6 27.85 29.00 -69.65
N PRO A 7 27.52 29.91 -68.76
CA PRO A 7 28.49 30.80 -68.13
C PRO A 7 29.10 30.11 -66.87
N HIS A 8 30.43 30.16 -66.82
CA HIS A 8 31.25 29.89 -65.65
C HIS A 8 30.99 30.93 -64.57
N CYS A 9 30.66 30.53 -63.36
CA CYS A 9 30.64 31.40 -62.18
C CYS A 9 31.88 31.08 -61.34
N SER A 10 32.84 32.01 -61.36
CA SER A 10 34.05 32.01 -60.54
C SER A 10 33.76 32.54 -59.16
N TRP A 11 34.10 31.80 -58.11
CA TRP A 11 34.05 32.30 -56.74
C TRP A 11 35.34 33.05 -56.39
N PRO A 12 35.24 34.24 -55.72
CA PRO A 12 36.43 34.92 -55.21
C PRO A 12 36.88 34.30 -53.88
N ARG A 13 38.19 34.07 -53.75
CA ARG A 13 38.88 33.73 -52.52
C ARG A 13 38.76 34.88 -51.51
N THR A 14 38.16 34.64 -50.37
CA THR A 14 38.21 35.55 -49.21
C THR A 14 39.28 35.08 -48.22
N THR A 15 40.14 35.99 -47.87
CA THR A 15 41.24 35.94 -46.89
C THR A 15 40.74 35.65 -45.47
N PRO A 16 41.58 34.98 -44.62
CA PRO A 16 41.26 34.69 -43.24
C PRO A 16 41.41 35.96 -42.36
N LEU A 17 40.40 36.26 -41.57
CA LEU A 17 40.46 37.28 -40.49
C LEU A 17 41.06 36.67 -39.21
N PRO A 18 41.74 37.50 -38.39
CA PRO A 18 42.50 37.04 -37.22
C PRO A 18 41.59 36.76 -35.99
N GLY A 19 42.12 35.88 -35.15
CA GLY A 19 41.49 35.24 -34.02
C GLY A 19 40.85 36.15 -32.97
N ASN A 20 39.74 35.64 -32.45
CA ASN A 20 39.24 36.08 -31.17
C ASN A 20 39.30 34.91 -30.18
N ARG A 21 40.29 34.98 -29.28
CA ARG A 21 40.36 34.15 -28.07
C ARG A 21 39.40 34.80 -27.04
N SER A 22 38.31 34.17 -26.74
CA SER A 22 37.64 34.42 -25.46
C SER A 22 36.77 33.23 -25.07
N SER A 23 37.09 32.69 -23.92
CA SER A 23 36.18 32.02 -22.96
C SER A 23 35.65 30.66 -23.34
N GLN A 24 36.50 29.64 -23.16
CA GLN A 24 36.01 28.31 -22.72
C GLN A 24 35.47 28.44 -21.28
N GLU A 25 34.19 28.73 -21.16
CA GLU A 25 33.48 28.44 -19.92
C GLU A 25 33.22 26.94 -19.87
N ASN A 26 34.06 26.26 -19.07
CA ASN A 26 33.86 24.89 -18.62
C ASN A 26 32.56 24.82 -17.78
N GLY A 27 31.44 24.56 -18.41
CA GLY A 27 30.23 24.08 -17.78
C GLY A 27 30.46 22.67 -17.23
N GLN A 28 31.16 22.55 -16.12
CA GLN A 28 31.18 21.32 -15.32
C GLN A 28 29.78 21.10 -14.74
N TYR A 29 28.94 20.36 -15.45
CA TYR A 29 27.77 19.74 -14.86
C TYR A 29 28.28 18.78 -13.77
N ARG A 30 28.22 19.22 -12.51
CA ARG A 30 28.40 18.37 -11.31
C ARG A 30 27.31 17.29 -11.34
N THR A 31 27.62 16.16 -11.95
CA THR A 31 26.82 14.94 -11.84
C THR A 31 27.04 14.39 -10.44
N GLY A 32 26.01 14.49 -9.58
CA GLY A 32 26.05 13.93 -8.22
C GLY A 32 26.29 12.40 -8.23
N PRO A 33 26.77 11.82 -7.14
CA PRO A 33 27.23 10.42 -7.04
C PRO A 33 26.14 9.38 -7.39
N ARG A 34 24.86 9.75 -7.35
CA ARG A 34 23.74 8.86 -7.73
C ARG A 34 23.70 8.50 -9.22
N SER A 35 24.24 9.34 -10.09
CA SER A 35 24.25 9.06 -11.54
C SER A 35 25.35 8.09 -11.98
N VAL A 36 26.37 7.89 -11.15
CA VAL A 36 27.53 7.04 -11.51
C VAL A 36 27.19 5.56 -11.39
N ILE A 37 26.47 5.14 -10.36
CA ILE A 37 26.08 3.73 -10.14
C ILE A 37 25.14 3.28 -11.27
N LEU A 38 24.14 4.09 -11.62
CA LEU A 38 23.20 3.78 -12.70
C LEU A 38 23.91 3.72 -14.07
N ARG A 39 24.92 4.58 -14.33
CA ARG A 39 25.73 4.57 -15.56
C ARG A 39 26.67 3.36 -15.66
N MET A 40 27.09 2.79 -14.55
CA MET A 40 27.97 1.62 -14.52
C MET A 40 27.22 0.32 -14.89
N PHE A 41 25.92 0.23 -14.56
CA PHE A 41 25.04 -0.90 -14.90
C PHE A 41 24.42 -0.79 -16.30
N LEU A 42 24.10 0.42 -16.78
CA LEU A 42 23.54 0.68 -18.10
C LEU A 42 24.68 1.00 -19.11
N ARG A 43 25.49 0.00 -19.39
CA ARG A 43 26.70 0.15 -20.21
C ARG A 43 26.44 0.44 -21.70
N THR A 44 25.22 0.18 -22.21
CA THR A 44 24.89 0.37 -23.62
C THR A 44 23.70 1.29 -23.80
N LEU A 45 23.63 1.99 -24.95
CA LEU A 45 22.47 2.82 -25.32
C LEU A 45 21.17 2.00 -25.30
N LEU A 46 21.27 0.71 -25.64
CA LEU A 46 20.14 -0.21 -25.64
C LEU A 46 19.58 -0.46 -24.22
N ASP A 47 20.47 -0.68 -23.24
CA ASP A 47 20.04 -0.92 -21.86
C ASP A 47 19.26 0.31 -21.31
N ARG A 48 19.77 1.49 -21.64
CA ARG A 48 19.09 2.75 -21.26
C ARG A 48 17.76 2.92 -21.99
N TYR A 49 17.69 2.56 -23.26
CA TYR A 49 16.48 2.62 -24.06
C TYR A 49 15.37 1.74 -23.45
N ILE A 50 15.67 0.46 -23.22
CA ILE A 50 14.69 -0.48 -22.61
C ILE A 50 14.28 -0.03 -21.20
N PHE A 51 15.22 0.48 -20.41
CA PHE A 51 14.92 0.95 -19.07
C PHE A 51 13.98 2.16 -19.10
N THR A 52 14.22 3.14 -19.96
CA THR A 52 13.33 4.31 -20.11
C THR A 52 11.95 3.93 -20.64
N GLU A 53 11.91 2.91 -21.52
CA GLU A 53 10.67 2.37 -22.06
C GLU A 53 9.80 1.69 -20.99
N LEU A 54 10.41 1.09 -19.96
CA LEU A 54 9.70 0.54 -18.80
C LEU A 54 9.18 1.64 -17.87
N LEU A 55 9.92 2.75 -17.73
CA LEU A 55 9.60 3.78 -16.74
C LEU A 55 8.30 4.52 -17.06
N SER A 56 8.02 4.78 -18.35
CA SER A 56 6.81 5.48 -18.78
C SER A 56 5.52 4.70 -18.40
N PRO A 57 5.32 3.45 -18.84
CA PRO A 57 4.12 2.70 -18.46
C PRO A 57 4.08 2.35 -16.97
N PHE A 58 5.25 2.23 -16.31
CA PHE A 58 5.32 2.04 -14.86
C PHE A 58 4.72 3.22 -14.10
N SER A 59 5.14 4.43 -14.42
CA SER A 59 4.65 5.64 -13.74
C SER A 59 3.17 5.86 -13.98
N ILE A 60 2.69 5.62 -15.20
CA ILE A 60 1.27 5.73 -15.54
C ILE A 60 0.45 4.69 -14.78
N SER A 61 0.89 3.42 -14.78
CA SER A 61 0.19 2.33 -14.08
C SER A 61 0.18 2.55 -12.58
N LEU A 62 1.32 2.97 -12.02
CA LEU A 62 1.45 3.26 -10.60
C LEU A 62 0.49 4.38 -10.18
N GLY A 63 0.48 5.49 -10.95
CA GLY A 63 -0.43 6.61 -10.70
C GLY A 63 -1.90 6.20 -10.79
N ALA A 64 -2.27 5.44 -11.83
CA ALA A 64 -3.63 4.94 -12.00
C ALA A 64 -4.08 4.01 -10.86
N LEU A 65 -3.23 3.07 -10.46
CA LEU A 65 -3.51 2.15 -9.35
C LEU A 65 -3.60 2.88 -8.01
N CYS A 66 -2.68 3.80 -7.74
CA CYS A 66 -2.74 4.64 -6.54
C CYS A 66 -4.03 5.47 -6.53
N PHE A 67 -4.41 6.06 -7.67
CA PHE A 67 -5.65 6.84 -7.77
C PHE A 67 -6.89 5.97 -7.48
N VAL A 68 -6.97 4.75 -8.01
CA VAL A 68 -8.08 3.82 -7.73
C VAL A 68 -8.14 3.47 -6.23
N MET A 69 -6.97 3.17 -5.61
CA MET A 69 -6.92 2.88 -4.18
C MET A 69 -7.31 4.09 -3.33
N LEU A 70 -6.84 5.28 -3.70
CA LEU A 70 -7.18 6.52 -3.04
C LEU A 70 -8.67 6.85 -3.16
N THR A 71 -9.30 6.59 -4.30
CA THR A 71 -10.73 6.87 -4.51
C THR A 71 -11.59 6.14 -3.49
N ARG A 72 -11.27 4.88 -3.20
CA ARG A 72 -11.98 4.10 -2.17
C ARG A 72 -11.89 4.76 -0.79
N GLU A 73 -10.70 5.18 -0.40
CA GLU A 73 -10.48 5.83 0.90
C GLU A 73 -11.03 7.25 0.94
N LEU A 74 -11.01 7.97 -0.19
CA LEU A 74 -11.64 9.29 -0.32
C LEU A 74 -13.13 9.24 0.02
N LEU A 75 -13.88 8.28 -0.51
CA LEU A 75 -15.30 8.16 -0.21
C LEU A 75 -15.55 8.00 1.28
N ARG A 76 -14.74 7.18 1.96
CA ARG A 76 -14.81 6.98 3.40
C ARG A 76 -14.46 8.24 4.19
N LEU A 77 -13.45 8.99 3.73
CA LEU A 77 -13.02 10.22 4.39
C LEU A 77 -14.00 11.38 4.17
N VAL A 78 -14.68 11.43 3.02
CA VAL A 78 -15.78 12.38 2.78
C VAL A 78 -16.94 12.12 3.73
N GLU A 79 -17.27 10.86 3.99
CA GLU A 79 -18.28 10.50 4.99
C GLU A 79 -17.88 11.02 6.38
N LEU A 80 -16.62 10.86 6.78
CA LEU A 80 -16.11 11.41 8.06
C LEU A 80 -16.10 12.93 8.10
N LEU A 81 -15.82 13.61 6.99
CA LEU A 81 -15.88 15.06 6.89
C LEU A 81 -17.31 15.58 7.09
N VAL A 82 -18.27 14.99 6.38
CA VAL A 82 -19.65 15.45 6.36
C VAL A 82 -20.39 15.09 7.66
N THR A 83 -20.21 13.85 8.15
CA THR A 83 -20.92 13.36 9.33
C THR A 83 -20.28 13.77 10.65
N LYS A 84 -18.96 13.93 10.68
CA LYS A 84 -18.21 14.14 11.93
C LYS A 84 -17.41 15.45 12.00
N GLY A 85 -17.49 16.32 10.97
CA GLY A 85 -16.85 17.63 10.98
C GLY A 85 -15.32 17.62 11.05
N VAL A 86 -14.66 16.53 10.61
CA VAL A 86 -13.21 16.38 10.67
C VAL A 86 -12.54 17.39 9.76
N GLY A 87 -11.53 18.13 10.25
CA GLY A 87 -10.82 19.13 9.47
C GLY A 87 -10.04 18.56 8.29
N ILE A 88 -9.97 19.30 7.17
CA ILE A 88 -9.30 18.87 5.93
C ILE A 88 -7.81 18.53 6.12
N VAL A 89 -7.14 19.16 7.08
CA VAL A 89 -5.73 18.90 7.40
C VAL A 89 -5.56 17.48 7.97
N ALA A 90 -6.45 17.04 8.85
CA ALA A 90 -6.44 15.69 9.39
C ALA A 90 -6.68 14.64 8.29
N ILE A 91 -7.58 14.93 7.35
CA ILE A 91 -7.81 14.08 6.18
C ILE A 91 -6.54 13.94 5.35
N LEU A 92 -5.86 15.04 5.05
CA LEU A 92 -4.61 15.03 4.28
C LEU A 92 -3.49 14.26 5.00
N GLN A 93 -3.42 14.37 6.33
CA GLN A 93 -2.50 13.56 7.15
C GLN A 93 -2.80 12.07 7.05
N VAL A 94 -4.08 11.67 7.15
CA VAL A 94 -4.49 10.27 6.97
C VAL A 94 -4.05 9.76 5.59
N PHE A 95 -4.26 10.55 4.53
CA PHE A 95 -3.81 10.20 3.18
C PHE A 95 -2.31 9.97 3.10
N ALA A 96 -1.53 10.91 3.63
CA ALA A 96 -0.08 10.81 3.61
C ALA A 96 0.44 9.55 4.32
N HIS A 97 -0.24 9.17 5.42
CA HIS A 97 0.11 7.96 6.16
C HIS A 97 -0.38 6.66 5.50
N LEU A 98 -1.44 6.68 4.68
CA LEU A 98 -1.89 5.50 3.94
C LEU A 98 -1.03 5.19 2.71
N MET A 99 -0.33 6.21 2.15
CA MET A 99 0.47 6.07 0.92
C MET A 99 1.49 4.92 0.95
N PRO A 100 2.31 4.71 1.99
CA PRO A 100 3.27 3.62 2.02
C PRO A 100 2.63 2.24 1.88
N SER A 101 1.49 2.02 2.54
CA SER A 101 0.76 0.75 2.48
C SER A 101 0.21 0.47 1.07
N PHE A 102 -0.31 1.49 0.39
CA PHE A 102 -0.78 1.36 -0.99
C PHE A 102 0.36 1.10 -1.96
N LEU A 103 1.51 1.77 -1.77
CA LEU A 103 2.67 1.57 -2.63
C LEU A 103 3.23 0.16 -2.54
N VAL A 104 3.28 -0.46 -1.37
CA VAL A 104 3.72 -1.86 -1.21
C VAL A 104 2.90 -2.79 -2.10
N LEU A 105 1.58 -2.57 -2.17
CA LEU A 105 0.67 -3.38 -2.99
C LEU A 105 0.75 -3.05 -4.48
N THR A 106 0.84 -1.77 -4.83
CA THR A 106 0.72 -1.31 -6.23
C THR A 106 2.03 -1.41 -7.01
N LEU A 107 3.19 -1.35 -6.35
CA LEU A 107 4.50 -1.44 -7.01
C LEU A 107 4.71 -2.75 -7.80
N PRO A 108 4.46 -3.96 -7.24
CA PRO A 108 4.55 -5.20 -8.00
C PRO A 108 3.60 -5.25 -9.20
N ILE A 109 2.38 -4.74 -9.01
CA ILE A 109 1.34 -4.70 -10.05
C ILE A 109 1.74 -3.74 -11.18
N ALA A 110 2.22 -2.55 -10.83
CA ALA A 110 2.72 -1.60 -11.82
C ALA A 110 3.93 -2.15 -12.58
N GLY A 111 4.79 -2.93 -11.90
CA GLY A 111 5.97 -3.57 -12.49
C GLY A 111 5.62 -4.57 -13.58
N ILE A 112 4.64 -5.44 -13.36
CA ILE A 112 4.23 -6.41 -14.39
C ILE A 112 3.54 -5.71 -15.56
N ILE A 113 2.68 -4.73 -15.31
CA ILE A 113 1.99 -3.97 -16.35
C ILE A 113 3.02 -3.21 -17.20
N ALA A 114 4.01 -2.60 -16.57
CA ALA A 114 5.09 -1.90 -17.26
C ALA A 114 5.87 -2.84 -18.19
N SER A 115 6.27 -4.01 -17.69
CA SER A 115 7.02 -5.00 -18.46
C SER A 115 6.21 -5.54 -19.63
N ILE A 116 4.93 -5.89 -19.41
CA ILE A 116 4.04 -6.38 -20.49
C ILE A 116 3.86 -5.29 -21.55
N THR A 117 3.60 -4.05 -21.13
CA THR A 117 3.34 -2.95 -22.06
C THR A 117 4.58 -2.58 -22.88
N ALA A 118 5.74 -2.49 -22.23
CA ALA A 118 7.00 -2.16 -22.90
C ALA A 118 7.39 -3.25 -23.93
N PHE A 119 7.42 -4.53 -23.50
CA PHE A 119 7.77 -5.62 -24.41
C PHE A 119 6.67 -5.91 -25.44
N GLY A 120 5.41 -5.68 -25.10
CA GLY A 120 4.31 -5.73 -26.07
C GLY A 120 4.48 -4.69 -27.18
N ARG A 121 4.87 -3.45 -26.84
CA ARG A 121 5.16 -2.39 -27.81
C ARG A 121 6.39 -2.74 -28.66
N LEU A 122 7.50 -3.08 -28.05
CA LEU A 122 8.72 -3.47 -28.77
C LEU A 122 8.48 -4.64 -29.74
N SER A 123 7.60 -5.58 -29.36
CA SER A 123 7.20 -6.70 -30.19
C SER A 123 6.27 -6.28 -31.33
N PHE A 124 5.30 -5.39 -31.06
CA PHE A 124 4.37 -4.86 -32.06
C PHE A 124 5.07 -4.03 -33.12
N ASP A 125 5.98 -3.15 -32.73
CA ASP A 125 6.77 -2.29 -33.61
C ASP A 125 7.89 -3.07 -34.33
N LYS A 126 7.98 -4.40 -34.10
CA LYS A 126 9.03 -5.32 -34.67
C LYS A 126 10.45 -4.95 -34.22
N GLU A 127 10.63 -4.02 -33.30
CA GLU A 127 11.93 -3.63 -32.78
C GLU A 127 12.64 -4.81 -32.09
N LEU A 128 11.88 -5.63 -31.37
CA LEU A 128 12.41 -6.83 -30.72
C LEU A 128 12.98 -7.82 -31.76
N VAL A 129 12.29 -8.03 -32.87
CA VAL A 129 12.74 -8.91 -33.96
C VAL A 129 13.99 -8.33 -34.61
N ALA A 130 14.05 -7.02 -34.86
CA ALA A 130 15.22 -6.34 -35.39
C ALA A 130 16.45 -6.50 -34.48
N MET A 131 16.27 -6.38 -33.15
CA MET A 131 17.35 -6.61 -32.18
C MET A 131 17.81 -8.06 -32.17
N GLN A 132 16.91 -9.03 -32.26
CA GLN A 132 17.25 -10.45 -32.32
C GLN A 132 17.96 -10.83 -33.64
N THR A 133 17.54 -10.29 -34.77
CA THR A 133 18.23 -10.52 -36.07
C THR A 133 19.62 -9.86 -36.10
N ALA A 134 19.84 -8.80 -35.31
CA ALA A 134 21.17 -8.23 -35.09
C ALA A 134 22.04 -9.06 -34.13
N GLY A 135 21.58 -10.27 -33.71
CA GLY A 135 22.36 -11.21 -32.89
C GLY A 135 22.19 -11.00 -31.36
N LEU A 136 21.25 -10.14 -30.89
CA LEU A 136 21.01 -9.94 -29.48
C LEU A 136 20.10 -11.04 -28.93
N SER A 137 20.57 -11.76 -27.91
CA SER A 137 19.76 -12.78 -27.23
C SER A 137 18.70 -12.15 -26.34
N LEU A 138 17.57 -12.84 -26.11
CA LEU A 138 16.51 -12.40 -25.21
C LEU A 138 17.02 -12.20 -23.77
N LEU A 139 17.99 -13.02 -23.33
CA LEU A 139 18.66 -12.88 -22.03
C LEU A 139 19.41 -11.55 -21.90
N ARG A 140 20.00 -11.05 -23.00
CA ARG A 140 20.66 -9.75 -23.03
C ARG A 140 19.65 -8.62 -22.85
N LEU A 141 18.48 -8.73 -23.49
CA LEU A 141 17.39 -7.77 -23.41
C LEU A 141 16.69 -7.80 -22.04
N ALA A 142 16.74 -8.92 -21.33
CA ALA A 142 16.20 -9.05 -19.98
C ALA A 142 17.05 -8.37 -18.89
N ARG A 143 18.33 -8.06 -19.14
CA ARG A 143 19.23 -7.43 -18.14
C ARG A 143 18.70 -6.09 -17.61
N PRO A 144 18.32 -5.11 -18.45
CA PRO A 144 17.75 -3.85 -17.96
C PRO A 144 16.43 -4.05 -17.22
N VAL A 145 15.63 -5.07 -17.60
CA VAL A 145 14.41 -5.43 -16.86
C VAL A 145 14.74 -6.00 -15.49
N LEU A 146 15.77 -6.83 -15.39
CA LEU A 146 16.22 -7.36 -14.09
C LEU A 146 16.70 -6.24 -13.16
N LEU A 147 17.44 -5.26 -13.68
CA LEU A 147 17.84 -4.09 -12.92
C LEU A 147 16.60 -3.30 -12.44
N PHE A 148 15.65 -3.06 -13.33
CA PHE A 148 14.38 -2.42 -12.99
C PHE A 148 13.62 -3.22 -11.93
N ALA A 149 13.50 -4.53 -12.07
CA ALA A 149 12.86 -5.44 -11.12
C ALA A 149 13.54 -5.39 -9.74
N LEU A 150 14.87 -5.35 -9.69
CA LEU A 150 15.64 -5.21 -8.44
C LEU A 150 15.39 -3.86 -7.77
N LEU A 151 15.26 -2.77 -8.53
CA LEU A 151 14.91 -1.46 -7.98
C LEU A 151 13.50 -1.44 -7.41
N VAL A 152 12.52 -1.99 -8.13
CA VAL A 152 11.14 -2.12 -7.65
C VAL A 152 11.07 -3.02 -6.42
N PHE A 153 11.76 -4.15 -6.43
CA PHE A 153 11.88 -5.06 -5.28
C PHE A 153 12.47 -4.35 -4.06
N GLY A 154 13.63 -3.71 -4.21
CA GLY A 154 14.29 -2.99 -3.13
C GLY A 154 13.41 -1.89 -2.53
N LEU A 155 12.72 -1.12 -3.39
CA LEU A 155 11.76 -0.11 -2.95
C LEU A 155 10.57 -0.72 -2.21
N THR A 156 10.04 -1.85 -2.71
CA THR A 156 8.92 -2.55 -2.06
C THR A 156 9.33 -3.13 -0.71
N VAL A 157 10.51 -3.74 -0.60
CA VAL A 157 11.07 -4.22 0.68
C VAL A 157 11.25 -3.06 1.66
N TRP A 158 11.84 -1.95 1.20
CA TRP A 158 12.06 -0.78 2.04
C TRP A 158 10.75 -0.22 2.57
N LEU A 159 9.74 -0.08 1.73
CA LEU A 159 8.40 0.37 2.14
C LEU A 159 7.72 -0.63 3.07
N ALA A 160 7.84 -1.93 2.84
CA ALA A 160 7.23 -2.96 3.68
C ALA A 160 7.86 -2.99 5.09
N GLN A 161 9.20 -2.85 5.19
CA GLN A 161 9.90 -2.97 6.46
C GLN A 161 9.89 -1.69 7.30
N TRP A 162 9.95 -0.52 6.67
CA TRP A 162 10.01 0.77 7.38
C TRP A 162 8.81 1.67 7.11
N GLY A 163 8.34 1.72 5.88
CA GLY A 163 7.22 2.58 5.48
C GLY A 163 5.89 2.16 6.11
N GLN A 164 5.58 0.88 6.07
CA GLN A 164 4.32 0.34 6.60
C GLN A 164 4.21 0.44 8.13
N PRO A 165 5.22 0.05 8.96
CA PRO A 165 5.16 0.24 10.40
C PRO A 165 5.08 1.72 10.81
N TRP A 166 5.86 2.59 10.15
CA TRP A 166 5.77 4.04 10.37
C TRP A 166 4.36 4.58 10.06
N SER A 167 3.79 4.16 8.93
CA SER A 167 2.44 4.50 8.50
C SER A 167 1.40 4.09 9.53
N SER A 168 1.41 2.82 9.94
CA SER A 168 0.42 2.26 10.87
C SER A 168 0.47 2.91 12.25
N THR A 169 1.66 3.16 12.78
CA THR A 169 1.86 3.82 14.08
C THR A 169 1.33 5.26 14.08
N ASN A 170 1.65 6.02 13.03
CA ASN A 170 1.18 7.41 12.94
C ASN A 170 -0.33 7.50 12.62
N LEU A 171 -0.84 6.58 11.81
CA LEU A 171 -2.28 6.49 11.54
C LEU A 171 -3.07 6.20 12.83
N LYS A 172 -2.56 5.32 13.70
CA LYS A 172 -3.14 5.10 15.04
C LYS A 172 -3.20 6.39 15.84
N LYS A 173 -2.10 7.16 15.90
CA LYS A 173 -2.07 8.44 16.62
C LYS A 173 -3.10 9.44 16.09
N VAL A 174 -3.19 9.56 14.76
CA VAL A 174 -4.21 10.44 14.13
C VAL A 174 -5.62 9.95 14.46
N ALA A 175 -5.88 8.64 14.38
CA ALA A 175 -7.18 8.08 14.73
C ALA A 175 -7.55 8.30 16.20
N LEU A 176 -6.58 8.13 17.13
CA LEU A 176 -6.77 8.42 18.56
C LEU A 176 -7.10 9.89 18.82
N ASN A 177 -6.37 10.80 18.16
CA ASN A 177 -6.65 12.23 18.30
C ASN A 177 -8.04 12.59 17.77
N LEU A 178 -8.43 12.06 16.61
CA LEU A 178 -9.77 12.27 16.06
C LEU A 178 -10.88 11.72 16.97
N LEU A 179 -10.67 10.55 17.57
CA LEU A 179 -11.61 9.99 18.54
C LEU A 179 -11.72 10.85 19.79
N ARG A 180 -10.58 11.34 20.29
CA ARG A 180 -10.59 12.27 21.42
C ARG A 180 -11.40 13.50 21.12
N ASP A 181 -11.14 14.15 19.97
CA ASP A 181 -11.84 15.36 19.59
C ASP A 181 -13.34 15.09 19.39
N GLN A 182 -13.70 13.95 18.82
CA GLN A 182 -15.10 13.53 18.68
C GLN A 182 -15.76 13.24 20.02
N LEU A 183 -15.06 12.59 20.97
CA LEU A 183 -15.59 12.35 22.31
C LEU A 183 -15.82 13.66 23.07
N VAL A 184 -14.86 14.60 22.95
CA VAL A 184 -15.02 15.93 23.55
C VAL A 184 -16.24 16.65 22.96
N LEU A 185 -16.46 16.57 21.64
CA LEU A 185 -17.64 17.14 20.98
C LEU A 185 -18.92 16.36 21.29
N ALA A 186 -18.86 15.03 21.42
CA ALA A 186 -20.00 14.18 21.79
C ALA A 186 -20.42 14.35 23.26
N LEU A 187 -19.57 14.98 24.06
CA LEU A 187 -19.90 15.40 25.42
C LEU A 187 -20.62 16.77 25.45
N ASP A 188 -21.04 17.30 24.27
CA ASP A 188 -21.92 18.45 24.20
C ASP A 188 -23.23 18.17 24.99
N ARG A 189 -23.53 19.11 25.84
CA ARG A 189 -24.60 19.00 26.84
C ARG A 189 -25.97 18.99 26.19
N GLY A 190 -26.89 18.27 26.80
CA GLY A 190 -28.32 18.28 26.42
C GLY A 190 -28.67 17.41 25.19
N THR A 191 -27.71 16.71 24.56
CA THR A 191 -27.97 15.87 23.41
C THR A 191 -27.49 14.43 23.61
N PHE A 192 -28.23 13.48 23.03
CA PHE A 192 -27.76 12.10 22.91
C PHE A 192 -26.83 11.97 21.73
N ASN A 193 -25.61 11.56 21.98
CA ASN A 193 -24.59 11.39 20.96
C ASN A 193 -24.12 9.93 20.92
N GLU A 194 -23.91 9.41 19.70
CA GLU A 194 -23.34 8.08 19.45
C GLU A 194 -21.94 8.22 18.83
N PRO A 195 -20.90 8.50 19.64
CA PRO A 195 -19.54 8.69 19.13
C PRO A 195 -18.96 7.40 18.53
N ILE A 196 -19.41 6.26 19.02
CA ILE A 196 -19.03 4.93 18.57
C ILE A 196 -20.31 4.11 18.39
N PRO A 197 -20.43 3.29 17.34
CA PRO A 197 -21.61 2.45 17.13
C PRO A 197 -21.96 1.62 18.37
N LYS A 198 -23.24 1.68 18.79
CA LYS A 198 -23.78 1.02 19.99
C LYS A 198 -23.28 1.54 21.33
N ILE A 199 -22.69 2.72 21.36
CA ILE A 199 -22.42 3.45 22.61
C ILE A 199 -23.10 4.81 22.52
N MET A 200 -24.15 5.00 23.30
CA MET A 200 -24.85 6.26 23.40
C MET A 200 -24.45 7.00 24.69
N ILE A 201 -24.06 8.26 24.54
CA ILE A 201 -23.64 9.10 25.66
C ILE A 201 -24.57 10.30 25.74
N TYR A 202 -25.01 10.63 26.97
CA TYR A 202 -25.78 11.82 27.26
C TYR A 202 -25.19 12.54 28.46
N VAL A 203 -24.94 13.82 28.31
CA VAL A 203 -24.49 14.71 29.38
C VAL A 203 -25.61 15.75 29.64
N PRO A 204 -26.20 15.82 30.83
CA PRO A 204 -27.26 16.80 31.14
C PRO A 204 -26.75 18.25 31.03
N ASP A 205 -27.65 19.16 30.65
CA ASP A 205 -27.41 20.60 30.73
C ASP A 205 -27.22 21.04 32.17
N GLY A 206 -26.01 21.44 32.52
CA GLY A 206 -25.68 21.97 33.86
C GLY A 206 -24.96 23.31 33.77
N ALA A 207 -25.02 24.13 34.84
CA ALA A 207 -24.34 25.42 34.87
C ALA A 207 -22.84 25.29 34.60
N PRO A 208 -22.22 26.23 33.83
CA PRO A 208 -20.84 26.09 33.31
C PRO A 208 -19.73 26.00 34.36
N ASN A 209 -20.06 26.14 35.65
CA ASN A 209 -19.07 26.21 36.74
C ASN A 209 -19.24 25.14 37.83
N GLN A 210 -20.09 24.12 37.64
CA GLN A 210 -20.21 23.02 38.60
C GLN A 210 -19.56 21.77 38.04
N ALA A 211 -18.52 21.29 38.71
CA ALA A 211 -17.75 20.07 38.42
C ALA A 211 -18.53 18.76 38.58
N THR A 212 -19.84 18.79 38.54
CA THR A 212 -20.75 17.68 38.83
C THR A 212 -21.89 17.64 37.82
N THR A 213 -21.58 17.43 36.59
CA THR A 213 -22.62 17.07 35.62
C THR A 213 -22.60 15.56 35.46
N GLY A 214 -23.65 14.90 35.93
CA GLY A 214 -23.80 13.45 35.77
C GLY A 214 -23.66 13.06 34.26
N ILE A 215 -23.23 11.87 34.02
CA ILE A 215 -23.17 11.31 32.68
C ILE A 215 -23.98 10.01 32.62
N PHE A 216 -24.68 9.84 31.52
CA PHE A 216 -25.41 8.62 31.20
C PHE A 216 -24.77 7.98 30.00
N VAL A 217 -24.43 6.69 30.08
CA VAL A 217 -23.86 5.91 28.99
C VAL A 217 -24.65 4.62 28.81
N SER A 218 -25.16 4.38 27.60
CA SER A 218 -25.72 3.08 27.19
C SER A 218 -24.67 2.35 26.35
N ASP A 219 -24.24 1.17 26.81
CA ASP A 219 -23.29 0.30 26.10
C ASP A 219 -24.01 -0.97 25.63
N GLU A 220 -24.37 -0.99 24.35
CA GLU A 220 -25.06 -2.10 23.67
C GLU A 220 -24.11 -2.95 22.80
N ARG A 221 -22.80 -2.85 23.00
CA ARG A 221 -21.83 -3.61 22.21
C ARG A 221 -21.98 -5.12 22.39
N LYS A 222 -22.37 -5.54 23.58
CA LYS A 222 -22.72 -6.94 23.87
C LYS A 222 -24.24 -7.09 23.81
N ALA A 223 -24.73 -7.71 22.74
CA ALA A 223 -26.18 -7.91 22.55
C ALA A 223 -26.81 -8.75 23.70
N ASP A 224 -26.02 -9.66 24.31
CA ASP A 224 -26.47 -10.53 25.41
C ASP A 224 -26.41 -9.87 26.78
N ASP A 225 -25.77 -8.72 26.92
CA ASP A 225 -25.59 -8.02 28.20
C ASP A 225 -25.49 -6.49 27.96
N PRO A 226 -26.61 -5.83 27.58
CA PRO A 226 -26.64 -4.38 27.46
C PRO A 226 -26.48 -3.72 28.84
N ARG A 227 -25.63 -2.69 28.90
CA ARG A 227 -25.31 -2.02 30.15
C ARG A 227 -25.66 -0.54 30.08
N ILE A 228 -26.30 -0.06 31.16
CA ILE A 228 -26.53 1.35 31.36
C ILE A 228 -25.66 1.80 32.54
N ILE A 229 -24.85 2.81 32.32
CA ILE A 229 -23.92 3.34 33.28
C ILE A 229 -24.30 4.78 33.56
N VAL A 230 -24.51 5.09 34.86
CA VAL A 230 -24.78 6.44 35.33
C VAL A 230 -23.67 6.83 36.31
N ALA A 231 -22.98 7.93 36.06
CA ALA A 231 -21.90 8.39 36.93
C ALA A 231 -22.05 9.90 37.24
N GLN A 232 -21.47 10.34 38.36
CA GLN A 232 -21.49 11.72 38.76
C GLN A 232 -20.44 12.59 38.10
N GLN A 233 -19.25 11.98 37.80
CA GLN A 233 -18.15 12.68 37.19
C GLN A 233 -17.57 11.81 36.05
N TYR A 234 -17.00 12.46 35.04
CA TYR A 234 -16.36 11.80 33.95
C TYR A 234 -15.09 12.53 33.50
N GLU A 235 -14.13 11.78 33.03
CA GLU A 235 -12.85 12.28 32.49
C GLU A 235 -12.44 11.45 31.28
N VAL A 236 -12.06 12.12 30.20
CA VAL A 236 -11.52 11.44 29.02
C VAL A 236 -10.03 11.21 29.21
N ILE A 237 -9.62 9.96 29.35
CA ILE A 237 -8.23 9.57 29.58
C ILE A 237 -7.69 8.92 28.33
N MET A 238 -6.48 9.37 27.94
CA MET A 238 -5.66 8.65 26.98
C MET A 238 -4.72 7.72 27.74
N ASP A 239 -4.89 6.44 27.59
CA ASP A 239 -3.87 5.48 27.99
C ASP A 239 -2.85 5.37 26.87
N THR A 240 -1.78 6.18 26.98
CA THR A 240 -0.68 6.23 26.01
C THR A 240 0.08 4.90 25.95
N SER A 241 0.01 4.09 27.01
CA SER A 241 0.70 2.79 27.09
C SER A 241 -0.11 1.67 26.42
N ALA A 242 -1.45 1.81 26.38
CA ALA A 242 -2.35 0.82 25.80
C ALA A 242 -2.97 1.23 24.46
N ASP A 243 -2.57 2.38 23.88
CA ASP A 243 -3.13 2.95 22.63
C ASP A 243 -4.68 2.98 22.64
N GLN A 244 -5.29 3.24 23.80
CA GLN A 244 -6.73 3.22 23.98
C GLN A 244 -7.22 4.56 24.55
N VAL A 245 -8.39 4.98 24.09
CA VAL A 245 -9.13 6.06 24.75
C VAL A 245 -10.08 5.41 25.74
N ALA A 246 -10.03 5.84 27.00
CA ALA A 246 -10.94 5.42 28.04
C ALA A 246 -11.72 6.60 28.57
N LEU A 247 -13.00 6.38 28.81
CA LEU A 247 -13.83 7.30 29.57
C LEU A 247 -13.83 6.82 31.02
N ARG A 248 -13.11 7.54 31.89
CA ARG A 248 -13.13 7.30 33.34
C ARG A 248 -14.34 7.88 33.93
N LEU A 249 -15.18 7.03 34.51
CA LEU A 249 -16.39 7.36 35.20
C LEU A 249 -16.15 7.25 36.70
N GLN A 250 -16.59 8.26 37.48
CA GLN A 250 -16.38 8.26 38.92
C GLN A 250 -17.73 8.37 39.65
N HIS A 251 -17.83 7.64 40.75
CA HIS A 251 -19.01 7.60 41.63
C HIS A 251 -20.29 7.29 40.85
N GLY A 252 -20.46 6.08 40.43
CA GLY A 252 -21.58 5.67 39.58
C GLY A 252 -22.12 4.28 39.84
N VAL A 253 -23.11 3.92 39.05
CA VAL A 253 -23.80 2.63 39.09
C VAL A 253 -23.91 2.08 37.69
N ILE A 254 -23.59 0.80 37.52
CA ILE A 254 -23.81 0.04 36.32
C ILE A 254 -25.08 -0.79 36.51
N HIS A 255 -25.99 -0.66 35.56
CA HIS A 255 -27.20 -1.46 35.48
C HIS A 255 -27.04 -2.43 34.31
N SER A 256 -27.13 -3.74 34.57
CA SER A 256 -27.09 -4.76 33.53
C SER A 256 -28.27 -5.73 33.66
N ARG A 257 -28.72 -6.23 32.50
CA ARG A 257 -29.75 -7.25 32.42
C ARG A 257 -29.29 -8.34 31.44
N PRO A 258 -28.56 -9.35 31.93
CA PRO A 258 -28.15 -10.45 31.10
C PRO A 258 -29.36 -11.19 30.50
N ASN A 259 -29.37 -11.46 29.21
CA ASN A 259 -30.52 -12.07 28.50
C ASN A 259 -30.93 -13.46 29.00
N GLN A 260 -30.10 -14.11 29.83
CA GLN A 260 -30.34 -15.47 30.35
C GLN A 260 -30.75 -15.52 31.80
N ALA A 261 -30.76 -14.40 32.49
CA ALA A 261 -31.20 -14.32 33.89
C ALA A 261 -32.30 -13.32 34.02
N ASP A 262 -33.40 -13.74 34.66
CA ASP A 262 -34.51 -12.83 35.10
C ASP A 262 -34.04 -11.91 36.22
N GLN A 263 -32.73 -11.80 36.45
CA GLN A 263 -32.09 -11.03 37.48
C GLN A 263 -31.53 -9.73 36.87
N TYR A 264 -32.01 -8.65 37.44
CA TYR A 264 -31.48 -7.30 37.24
C TYR A 264 -30.29 -7.11 38.20
N GLU A 265 -29.13 -6.82 37.63
CA GLU A 265 -27.92 -6.57 38.40
C GLU A 265 -27.61 -5.08 38.42
N HIS A 266 -27.27 -4.56 39.59
CA HIS A 266 -26.70 -3.25 39.70
C HIS A 266 -25.39 -3.32 40.51
N VAL A 267 -24.36 -2.67 39.99
CA VAL A 267 -23.02 -2.62 40.58
C VAL A 267 -22.65 -1.16 40.80
N SER A 268 -22.48 -0.75 42.07
CA SER A 268 -21.92 0.57 42.37
C SER A 268 -20.42 0.56 42.31
N PHE A 269 -19.82 1.60 41.74
CA PHE A 269 -18.39 1.76 41.61
C PHE A 269 -17.89 3.13 42.02
N VAL A 270 -16.66 3.21 42.51
CA VAL A 270 -15.96 4.46 42.81
C VAL A 270 -15.28 4.99 41.56
N SER A 271 -14.68 4.13 40.76
CA SER A 271 -14.06 4.44 39.48
C SER A 271 -14.25 3.27 38.50
N TYR A 272 -14.65 3.58 37.28
CA TYR A 272 -14.82 2.61 36.19
C TYR A 272 -14.27 3.18 34.89
N ASP A 273 -13.33 2.47 34.27
CA ASP A 273 -12.73 2.87 33.00
C ASP A 273 -13.44 2.17 31.84
N LEU A 274 -14.32 2.88 31.15
CA LEU A 274 -14.96 2.41 29.94
C LEU A 274 -13.98 2.51 28.77
N LYS A 275 -13.42 1.39 28.39
CA LYS A 275 -12.47 1.31 27.24
C LYS A 275 -13.24 1.40 25.93
N LEU A 276 -12.81 2.34 25.09
CA LEU A 276 -13.38 2.60 23.77
C LEU A 276 -12.43 2.02 22.71
N PRO A 277 -12.73 0.82 22.17
CA PRO A 277 -11.84 0.18 21.20
C PRO A 277 -11.89 0.91 19.86
N LEU A 278 -10.73 1.25 19.32
CA LEU A 278 -10.56 1.82 17.99
C LEU A 278 -11.10 0.95 16.86
N ASN A 279 -11.20 -0.36 17.11
CA ASN A 279 -11.51 -1.36 16.09
C ASN A 279 -12.93 -1.24 15.50
N GLN A 280 -13.88 -0.61 16.24
CA GLN A 280 -15.26 -0.41 15.78
C GLN A 280 -15.44 0.88 14.97
N SER A 281 -14.49 1.81 15.02
CA SER A 281 -14.54 3.06 14.25
C SER A 281 -14.13 2.86 12.78
N GLY A 282 -13.96 1.61 12.35
CA GLY A 282 -13.54 1.28 10.97
C GLY A 282 -12.06 1.62 10.66
N TYR A 283 -11.33 2.19 11.60
CA TYR A 283 -9.88 2.17 11.61
C TYR A 283 -9.45 0.93 12.37
N SER A 284 -9.23 -0.17 11.66
CA SER A 284 -8.47 -1.28 12.23
C SER A 284 -7.08 -0.72 12.50
N ALA A 285 -6.89 -0.20 13.71
CA ALA A 285 -5.56 -0.06 14.25
C ALA A 285 -4.95 -1.44 14.08
N SER A 286 -3.95 -1.55 13.23
CA SER A 286 -3.21 -2.78 13.10
C SER A 286 -2.84 -3.17 14.53
N GLU A 287 -3.42 -4.27 15.03
CA GLU A 287 -2.97 -4.88 16.28
C GLU A 287 -1.45 -4.89 16.20
N GLU A 288 -0.79 -4.48 17.26
CA GLU A 288 0.66 -4.61 17.36
C GLU A 288 0.99 -6.02 16.90
N ARG A 289 1.73 -6.14 15.79
CA ARG A 289 2.00 -7.46 15.22
C ARG A 289 2.71 -8.26 16.31
N PRO A 290 2.10 -9.35 16.82
CA PRO A 290 2.74 -10.12 17.85
C PRO A 290 4.09 -10.62 17.33
N SER A 291 5.10 -10.63 18.20
CA SER A 291 6.43 -11.10 17.80
C SER A 291 6.34 -12.56 17.30
N TYR A 292 7.25 -12.94 16.42
CA TYR A 292 7.32 -14.32 15.90
C TYR A 292 7.24 -15.36 17.02
N ASP A 293 7.98 -15.13 18.13
CA ASP A 293 8.02 -16.02 19.27
C ASP A 293 6.67 -16.11 20.00
N ALA A 294 5.94 -15.01 20.10
CA ALA A 294 4.60 -15.01 20.69
C ALA A 294 3.59 -15.79 19.84
N ILE A 295 3.67 -15.70 18.50
CA ILE A 295 2.82 -16.48 17.59
C ILE A 295 3.14 -17.97 17.71
N ILE A 296 4.41 -18.33 17.74
CA ILE A 296 4.84 -19.74 17.90
C ILE A 296 4.42 -20.28 19.25
N GLY A 297 4.52 -19.48 20.33
CA GLY A 297 4.04 -19.85 21.66
C GLY A 297 2.54 -20.19 21.67
N GLN A 298 1.71 -19.35 21.04
CA GLN A 298 0.26 -19.59 20.87
C GLN A 298 -0.02 -20.87 20.08
N LEU A 299 0.69 -21.09 18.97
CA LEU A 299 0.54 -22.28 18.13
C LEU A 299 0.94 -23.55 18.87
N THR A 300 1.99 -23.49 19.68
CA THR A 300 2.43 -24.63 20.48
C THR A 300 1.38 -25.00 21.54
N GLN A 301 0.79 -24.00 22.21
CA GLN A 301 -0.29 -24.20 23.17
C GLN A 301 -1.57 -24.79 22.54
N SER A 302 -1.93 -24.31 21.33
CA SER A 302 -3.11 -24.76 20.59
C SER A 302 -2.88 -26.04 19.76
N GLN A 303 -1.72 -26.69 19.90
CA GLN A 303 -1.32 -27.84 19.08
C GLN A 303 -1.45 -27.57 17.55
N TRP A 304 -1.09 -26.38 17.10
CA TRP A 304 -1.17 -25.95 15.70
C TRP A 304 -2.60 -25.98 15.10
N ARG A 305 -3.63 -25.86 15.93
CA ARG A 305 -5.04 -25.91 15.49
C ARG A 305 -5.75 -24.55 15.50
N ASP A 306 -5.09 -23.49 15.97
CA ASP A 306 -5.67 -22.15 15.99
C ASP A 306 -5.55 -21.48 14.60
N PRO A 307 -6.68 -21.35 13.84
CA PRO A 307 -6.65 -20.73 12.50
C PRO A 307 -6.19 -19.29 12.52
N SER A 308 -6.44 -18.57 13.61
CA SER A 308 -6.07 -17.16 13.74
C SER A 308 -4.57 -16.99 13.90
N ALA A 309 -3.93 -17.86 14.66
CA ALA A 309 -2.47 -17.86 14.84
C ALA A 309 -1.75 -18.35 13.58
N LEU A 310 -2.29 -19.37 12.88
CA LEU A 310 -1.77 -19.84 11.59
C LEU A 310 -1.81 -18.74 10.53
N ARG A 311 -2.90 -17.97 10.46
CA ARG A 311 -3.04 -16.85 9.56
C ARG A 311 -2.01 -15.76 9.86
N ARG A 312 -1.82 -15.37 11.13
CA ARG A 312 -0.79 -14.38 11.53
C ARG A 312 0.62 -14.84 11.17
N LEU A 313 0.93 -16.13 11.37
CA LEU A 313 2.23 -16.68 10.97
C LEU A 313 2.42 -16.66 9.45
N MET A 314 1.38 -16.97 8.68
CA MET A 314 1.42 -16.84 7.22
C MET A 314 1.62 -15.38 6.77
N GLU A 315 0.95 -14.42 7.41
CA GLU A 315 1.13 -12.98 7.14
C GLU A 315 2.58 -12.54 7.39
N TYR A 316 3.21 -13.04 8.45
CA TYR A 316 4.63 -12.80 8.72
C TYR A 316 5.53 -13.26 7.57
N TYR A 317 5.30 -14.47 7.02
CA TYR A 317 6.05 -14.94 5.85
C TYR A 317 5.71 -14.18 4.57
N LYS A 318 4.49 -13.67 4.43
CA LYS A 318 4.08 -12.83 3.30
C LYS A 318 4.81 -11.49 3.25
N ASP A 319 5.29 -10.97 4.37
CA ASP A 319 6.05 -9.70 4.40
C ASP A 319 7.30 -9.73 3.52
N LEU A 320 7.91 -10.92 3.30
CA LEU A 320 9.01 -11.09 2.37
C LEU A 320 8.54 -11.68 1.02
N ALA A 321 7.49 -12.49 1.03
CA ALA A 321 6.97 -13.12 -0.18
C ALA A 321 6.35 -12.08 -1.14
N PHE A 322 5.63 -11.09 -0.65
CA PHE A 322 5.05 -10.04 -1.51
C PHE A 322 6.09 -9.19 -2.26
N PRO A 323 7.14 -8.66 -1.61
CA PRO A 323 8.18 -7.98 -2.35
C PRO A 323 8.85 -8.86 -3.41
N THR A 324 9.12 -10.15 -3.12
CA THR A 324 9.72 -11.05 -4.10
C THR A 324 8.86 -11.30 -5.33
N ALA A 325 7.53 -11.20 -5.19
CA ALA A 325 6.61 -11.25 -6.32
C ALA A 325 6.91 -10.15 -7.36
N SER A 326 7.41 -8.98 -6.95
CA SER A 326 7.76 -7.90 -7.89
C SER A 326 8.86 -8.29 -8.88
N LEU A 327 9.88 -9.06 -8.42
CA LEU A 327 10.93 -9.60 -9.29
C LEU A 327 10.35 -10.56 -10.32
N ILE A 328 9.53 -11.49 -9.86
CA ILE A 328 8.91 -12.51 -10.69
C ILE A 328 7.98 -11.86 -11.71
N PHE A 329 7.18 -10.90 -11.29
CA PHE A 329 6.22 -10.18 -12.11
C PHE A 329 6.89 -9.36 -13.22
N CYS A 330 7.92 -8.60 -12.90
CA CYS A 330 8.66 -7.85 -13.91
C CYS A 330 9.30 -8.77 -14.97
N LEU A 331 9.85 -9.91 -14.56
CA LEU A 331 10.44 -10.89 -15.48
C LEU A 331 9.37 -11.65 -16.29
N LEU A 332 8.27 -12.04 -15.67
CA LEU A 332 7.13 -12.69 -16.34
C LEU A 332 6.51 -11.77 -17.41
N GLY A 333 6.52 -10.46 -17.15
CA GLY A 333 6.04 -9.46 -18.10
C GLY A 333 6.72 -9.51 -19.47
N ILE A 334 7.98 -9.96 -19.54
CA ILE A 334 8.72 -10.10 -20.82
C ILE A 334 8.04 -11.11 -21.75
N PRO A 335 7.96 -12.42 -21.42
CA PRO A 335 7.38 -13.40 -22.32
C PRO A 335 5.88 -13.17 -22.56
N VAL A 336 5.16 -12.68 -21.57
CA VAL A 336 3.73 -12.33 -21.70
C VAL A 336 3.54 -11.17 -22.68
N GLY A 337 4.35 -10.12 -22.57
CA GLY A 337 4.33 -8.97 -23.48
C GLY A 337 4.64 -9.37 -24.93
N ILE A 338 5.66 -10.22 -25.13
CA ILE A 338 6.04 -10.73 -26.47
C ILE A 338 4.89 -11.58 -27.07
N ALA A 339 4.21 -12.38 -26.26
CA ALA A 339 3.10 -13.22 -26.72
C ALA A 339 1.84 -12.41 -27.08
N SER A 340 1.64 -11.28 -26.47
CA SER A 340 0.44 -10.41 -26.59
C SER A 340 0.49 -9.47 -27.83
N LYS A 341 1.07 -9.92 -28.94
CA LYS A 341 1.35 -9.12 -30.17
C LYS A 341 0.15 -8.35 -30.74
N ARG A 342 -1.10 -8.73 -30.44
CA ARG A 342 -2.32 -8.17 -31.06
C ARG A 342 -3.02 -7.10 -30.23
N SER A 343 -2.62 -6.87 -28.98
CA SER A 343 -3.44 -6.14 -28.01
C SER A 343 -3.11 -4.66 -27.84
N GLY A 344 -2.05 -4.12 -28.43
CA GLY A 344 -1.64 -2.74 -28.25
C GLY A 344 -1.40 -2.37 -26.75
N ARG A 345 -1.34 -1.08 -26.42
CA ARG A 345 -1.10 -0.60 -25.04
C ARG A 345 -2.20 -1.01 -24.04
N ILE A 346 -3.47 -0.99 -24.48
CA ILE A 346 -4.61 -1.31 -23.63
C ILE A 346 -4.68 -2.81 -23.32
N GLY A 347 -4.34 -3.66 -24.29
CA GLY A 347 -4.35 -5.10 -24.09
C GLY A 347 -3.24 -5.58 -23.15
N GLY A 348 -2.08 -4.95 -23.18
CA GLY A 348 -0.99 -5.23 -22.22
C GLY A 348 -1.42 -4.95 -20.77
N PHE A 349 -2.13 -3.85 -20.54
CA PHE A 349 -2.70 -3.52 -19.23
C PHE A 349 -3.70 -4.60 -18.76
N ALA A 350 -4.65 -4.97 -19.62
CA ALA A 350 -5.67 -5.95 -19.28
C ALA A 350 -5.08 -7.33 -18.95
N VAL A 351 -4.09 -7.78 -19.72
CA VAL A 351 -3.37 -9.04 -19.44
C VAL A 351 -2.59 -8.95 -18.14
N GLY A 352 -1.93 -7.82 -17.84
CA GLY A 352 -1.24 -7.61 -16.57
C GLY A 352 -2.19 -7.70 -15.38
N VAL A 353 -3.34 -7.06 -15.46
CA VAL A 353 -4.39 -7.14 -14.42
C VAL A 353 -4.89 -8.57 -14.24
N LEU A 354 -5.11 -9.31 -15.34
CA LEU A 354 -5.55 -10.71 -15.27
C LEU A 354 -4.53 -11.59 -14.54
N VAL A 355 -3.25 -11.44 -14.85
CA VAL A 355 -2.16 -12.18 -14.17
C VAL A 355 -2.14 -11.89 -12.68
N VAL A 356 -2.34 -10.63 -12.30
CA VAL A 356 -2.43 -10.20 -10.90
C VAL A 356 -3.64 -10.82 -10.20
N ILE A 357 -4.81 -10.82 -10.85
CA ILE A 357 -6.02 -11.46 -10.30
C ILE A 357 -5.76 -12.94 -10.02
N ILE A 358 -5.15 -13.66 -10.96
CA ILE A 358 -4.81 -15.09 -10.79
C ILE A 358 -3.87 -15.28 -9.60
N TYR A 359 -2.87 -14.41 -9.46
CA TYR A 359 -1.93 -14.46 -8.33
C TYR A 359 -2.64 -14.26 -6.98
N TYR A 360 -3.53 -13.25 -6.88
CA TYR A 360 -4.29 -13.03 -5.65
C TYR A 360 -5.30 -14.14 -5.34
N MET A 361 -5.96 -14.69 -6.36
CA MET A 361 -6.82 -15.86 -6.19
C MET A 361 -6.05 -17.05 -5.62
N LEU A 362 -4.83 -17.28 -6.14
CA LEU A 362 -3.97 -18.34 -5.61
C LEU A 362 -3.53 -18.08 -4.18
N ASN A 363 -3.22 -16.82 -3.82
CA ASN A 363 -2.90 -16.45 -2.43
C ASN A 363 -4.08 -16.73 -1.48
N ILE A 364 -5.31 -16.38 -1.88
CA ILE A 364 -6.52 -16.65 -1.09
C ILE A 364 -6.75 -18.15 -0.94
N ALA A 365 -6.57 -18.92 -2.02
CA ALA A 365 -6.69 -20.37 -1.98
C ALA A 365 -5.63 -21.01 -1.04
N CYS A 366 -4.38 -20.54 -1.09
CA CYS A 366 -3.33 -21.00 -0.17
C CYS A 366 -3.64 -20.64 1.28
N GLU A 367 -4.17 -19.45 1.56
CA GLU A 367 -4.60 -19.03 2.89
C GLU A 367 -5.73 -19.92 3.44
N PHE A 368 -6.71 -20.24 2.59
CA PHE A 368 -7.76 -21.20 2.94
C PHE A 368 -7.20 -22.58 3.25
N LEU A 369 -6.25 -23.09 2.45
CA LEU A 369 -5.60 -24.38 2.68
C LEU A 369 -4.77 -24.41 3.98
N VAL A 370 -4.11 -23.30 4.33
CA VAL A 370 -3.36 -23.17 5.60
C VAL A 370 -4.30 -23.28 6.80
N THR A 371 -5.45 -22.62 6.72
CA THR A 371 -6.40 -22.57 7.85
C THR A 371 -7.26 -23.81 7.96
N THR A 372 -7.49 -24.57 6.87
CA THR A 372 -8.45 -25.69 6.82
C THR A 372 -7.79 -27.05 6.61
N ALA A 373 -6.75 -27.12 5.76
CA ALA A 373 -6.17 -28.39 5.28
C ALA A 373 -4.78 -28.69 5.84
N ASN A 374 -4.36 -28.03 6.93
CA ASN A 374 -3.06 -28.22 7.59
C ASN A 374 -1.83 -27.99 6.68
N LEU A 375 -1.96 -27.12 5.67
CA LEU A 375 -0.80 -26.70 4.89
C LEU A 375 0.14 -25.85 5.77
N PRO A 376 1.46 -26.12 5.79
CA PRO A 376 2.39 -25.29 6.57
C PRO A 376 2.32 -23.81 6.14
N PRO A 377 2.25 -22.84 7.07
CA PRO A 377 2.12 -21.42 6.76
C PRO A 377 3.22 -20.88 5.84
N PHE A 378 4.45 -21.37 6.01
CA PHE A 378 5.56 -21.06 5.10
C PHE A 378 5.26 -21.48 3.66
N ALA A 379 4.80 -22.72 3.46
CA ALA A 379 4.45 -23.21 2.12
C ALA A 379 3.29 -22.38 1.52
N GLY A 380 2.26 -22.09 2.32
CA GLY A 380 1.14 -21.25 1.89
C GLY A 380 1.56 -19.87 1.38
N ALA A 381 2.55 -19.24 2.03
CA ALA A 381 3.06 -17.94 1.62
C ALA A 381 3.92 -17.98 0.35
N TRP A 382 4.69 -19.07 0.13
CA TRP A 382 5.67 -19.15 -0.96
C TRP A 382 5.20 -19.91 -2.20
N ILE A 383 4.18 -20.80 -2.10
CA ILE A 383 3.64 -21.54 -3.26
C ILE A 383 3.23 -20.62 -4.42
N PRO A 384 2.51 -19.51 -4.21
CA PRO A 384 2.17 -18.61 -5.31
C PRO A 384 3.40 -18.09 -6.05
N ASN A 385 4.41 -17.65 -5.32
CA ASN A 385 5.66 -17.16 -5.89
C ASN A 385 6.43 -18.26 -6.63
N GLY A 386 6.52 -19.45 -6.06
CA GLY A 386 7.15 -20.61 -6.68
C GLY A 386 6.51 -20.99 -8.02
N LEU A 387 5.18 -21.07 -8.06
CA LEU A 387 4.41 -21.39 -9.26
C LEU A 387 4.63 -20.34 -10.36
N PHE A 388 4.59 -19.05 -10.00
CA PHE A 388 4.82 -17.98 -10.95
C PHE A 388 6.28 -17.90 -11.40
N ALA A 389 7.25 -18.21 -10.53
CA ALA A 389 8.66 -18.30 -10.91
C ALA A 389 8.90 -19.43 -11.92
N VAL A 390 8.35 -20.62 -11.66
CA VAL A 390 8.43 -21.75 -12.62
C VAL A 390 7.77 -21.38 -13.94
N THR A 391 6.59 -20.79 -13.92
CA THR A 391 5.89 -20.31 -15.13
C THR A 391 6.76 -19.31 -15.90
N THR A 392 7.41 -18.37 -15.20
CA THR A 392 8.32 -17.39 -15.80
C THR A 392 9.48 -18.07 -16.50
N VAL A 393 10.17 -19.01 -15.84
CA VAL A 393 11.32 -19.73 -16.40
C VAL A 393 10.91 -20.57 -17.61
N VAL A 394 9.83 -21.34 -17.50
CA VAL A 394 9.33 -22.18 -18.60
C VAL A 394 8.94 -21.31 -19.79
N TRP A 395 8.16 -20.28 -19.59
CA TRP A 395 7.71 -19.44 -20.70
C TRP A 395 8.85 -18.64 -21.33
N PHE A 396 9.77 -18.13 -20.52
CA PHE A 396 10.96 -17.47 -21.00
C PHE A 396 11.83 -18.43 -21.86
N SER A 397 11.98 -19.70 -21.45
CA SER A 397 12.71 -20.72 -22.22
C SER A 397 12.01 -21.03 -23.54
N ILE A 398 10.69 -21.07 -23.59
CA ILE A 398 9.94 -21.29 -24.84
C ILE A 398 10.12 -20.11 -25.80
N VAL A 399 10.04 -18.89 -25.31
CA VAL A 399 10.15 -17.67 -26.13
C VAL A 399 11.59 -17.46 -26.60
N SER A 400 12.58 -17.81 -25.78
CA SER A 400 14.02 -17.69 -26.16
C SER A 400 14.49 -18.68 -27.23
N ARG A 401 13.74 -19.79 -27.42
CA ARG A 401 14.04 -20.81 -28.46
C ARG A 401 13.37 -20.53 -29.80
N ARG A 402 12.44 -19.58 -29.86
CA ARG A 402 11.77 -19.11 -31.09
C ARG A 402 12.52 -17.96 -31.72
#